data_2c83eaad38388fed6c5371321ee5d657
#
_entry.id   2c83eaad38388fed6c5371321ee5d657
#
_cell.length_a   1.000
_cell.length_b   1.000
_cell.length_c   1.000
_cell.angle_alpha   90.00
_cell.angle_beta   90.00
_cell.angle_gamma   90.00
#
_symmetry.space_group_name_H-M   'P 1'
#
loop_
_entity.id
_entity.type
_entity.pdbx_description
1 polymer ?
#
loop_
_entity_poly.entity_id
_entity_poly.type
_entity_poly.pdbx_seq_one_letter_code
_entity_poly.pdbx_strand_id
1 'polypeptide(L)'
;MPYRLSPFSASSLLASACLATLLAGCHTVTPAPISAPAVRVPASMPAGCAPPAWPSGEKRRGAQGRVTLHFTVQADGKVSEAAVIRSSGYPALDEAARDALAKCVFQPETLDGKPVTSKVIMPYQWSNE
;
A
#
# COMPACT_ATOMS: atom_id res chain seq x y z
N MET A 1 33.09 10.63 58.32
CA MET A 1 34.47 10.88 58.79
C MET A 1 35.42 10.08 57.94
N PRO A 2 36.58 10.61 57.57
CA PRO A 2 36.88 11.98 57.20
C PRO A 2 37.43 12.06 55.77
N TYR A 3 37.38 13.27 55.30
CA TYR A 3 38.04 13.81 54.12
C TYR A 3 39.54 13.55 54.07
N ARG A 4 40.09 13.36 52.88
CA ARG A 4 41.47 13.81 52.63
C ARG A 4 41.53 14.54 51.29
N LEU A 5 41.67 15.82 51.44
CA LEU A 5 42.26 16.75 50.49
C LEU A 5 43.78 16.57 50.48
N SER A 6 44.44 16.66 49.36
CA SER A 6 45.80 17.17 49.25
C SER A 6 46.28 17.27 47.80
N PRO A 7 47.35 18.02 47.53
CA PRO A 7 47.19 19.35 46.98
C PRO A 7 47.96 19.50 45.63
N PHE A 8 47.71 20.68 45.06
CA PHE A 8 48.50 21.40 44.07
C PHE A 8 49.95 20.94 43.83
N SER A 9 50.28 20.80 42.53
CA SER A 9 51.62 21.18 42.09
C SER A 9 51.51 21.88 40.72
N ALA A 10 51.87 23.15 40.78
CA ALA A 10 52.05 24.01 39.62
C ALA A 10 53.48 23.78 39.04
N SER A 11 53.61 23.98 37.78
CA SER A 11 54.73 24.46 36.96
C SER A 11 54.78 23.68 35.64
N SER A 12 54.83 24.23 34.49
CA SER A 12 55.60 25.28 33.91
C SER A 12 55.23 25.48 32.46
N LEU A 13 55.21 26.72 32.07
CA LEU A 13 55.22 27.26 30.71
C LEU A 13 56.15 26.52 29.75
N LEU A 14 55.66 26.20 28.56
CA LEU A 14 56.41 26.36 27.34
C LEU A 14 55.46 26.59 26.19
N ALA A 15 55.50 27.76 25.64
CA ALA A 15 54.87 28.18 24.42
C ALA A 15 55.42 27.39 23.24
N SER A 16 54.55 26.77 22.47
CA SER A 16 54.90 26.32 21.13
C SER A 16 53.72 26.64 20.20
N ALA A 17 53.97 27.63 19.41
CA ALA A 17 53.07 28.05 18.33
C ALA A 17 52.97 26.91 17.30
N CYS A 18 51.81 26.24 17.21
CA CYS A 18 51.49 25.39 16.11
C CYS A 18 50.42 26.06 15.26
N LEU A 19 50.85 26.46 14.11
CA LEU A 19 50.14 27.01 12.97
C LEU A 19 48.96 26.09 12.60
N ALA A 20 47.73 26.48 12.95
CA ALA A 20 46.53 25.77 12.57
C ALA A 20 46.25 26.00 11.10
N THR A 21 46.60 25.06 10.25
CA THR A 21 46.07 24.95 8.88
C THR A 21 44.60 24.54 8.97
N LEU A 22 43.73 25.52 8.75
CA LEU A 22 42.32 25.34 8.49
C LEU A 22 42.14 24.61 7.17
N LEU A 23 42.13 23.30 7.15
CA LEU A 23 41.56 22.51 6.08
C LEU A 23 40.06 22.59 6.20
N ALA A 24 39.46 23.56 5.49
CA ALA A 24 38.04 23.60 5.21
C ALA A 24 37.69 22.38 4.35
N GLY A 25 37.30 21.30 5.00
CA GLY A 25 36.70 20.14 4.35
C GLY A 25 35.37 20.57 3.74
N CYS A 26 35.35 20.88 2.46
CA CYS A 26 34.11 20.94 1.71
C CYS A 26 33.51 19.53 1.70
N HIS A 27 32.59 19.26 2.63
CA HIS A 27 31.71 18.11 2.52
C HIS A 27 30.79 18.40 1.33
N THR A 28 31.12 17.88 0.19
CA THR A 28 30.20 17.80 -0.94
C THR A 28 29.09 16.84 -0.51
N VAL A 29 27.98 17.40 -0.05
CA VAL A 29 26.73 16.66 0.11
C VAL A 29 26.31 16.27 -1.29
N THR A 30 26.58 15.04 -1.68
CA THR A 30 26.06 14.46 -2.90
C THR A 30 24.54 14.35 -2.68
N PRO A 31 23.69 15.08 -3.43
CA PRO A 31 22.26 14.92 -3.32
C PRO A 31 21.94 13.46 -3.67
N ALA A 32 21.22 12.77 -2.78
CA ALA A 32 20.70 11.43 -3.07
C ALA A 32 19.90 11.51 -4.39
N PRO A 33 20.03 10.53 -5.30
CA PRO A 33 19.28 10.54 -6.53
C PRO A 33 17.79 10.61 -6.17
N ILE A 34 17.12 11.66 -6.62
CA ILE A 34 15.67 11.79 -6.52
C ILE A 34 15.14 10.68 -7.42
N SER A 35 14.78 9.53 -6.82
CA SER A 35 14.10 8.47 -7.53
C SER A 35 12.83 9.07 -8.12
N ALA A 36 12.69 9.02 -9.44
CA ALA A 36 11.48 9.43 -10.11
C ALA A 36 10.29 8.67 -9.46
N PRO A 37 9.12 9.31 -9.27
CA PRO A 37 7.98 8.65 -8.68
C PRO A 37 7.64 7.42 -9.52
N ALA A 38 7.49 6.26 -8.84
CA ALA A 38 7.13 5.01 -9.50
C ALA A 38 5.80 5.18 -10.24
N VAL A 39 5.76 4.78 -11.50
CA VAL A 39 4.53 4.81 -12.30
C VAL A 39 3.66 3.64 -11.87
N ARG A 40 2.52 3.95 -11.25
CA ARG A 40 1.54 2.98 -10.77
C ARG A 40 0.31 3.00 -11.69
N VAL A 41 0.00 1.84 -12.27
CA VAL A 41 -1.25 1.61 -13.00
C VAL A 41 -2.14 0.71 -12.14
N PRO A 42 -3.31 1.18 -11.68
CA PRO A 42 -4.19 0.40 -10.81
C PRO A 42 -4.76 -0.82 -11.53
N ALA A 43 -5.07 -1.86 -10.73
CA ALA A 43 -5.77 -3.04 -11.25
C ALA A 43 -7.16 -2.68 -11.77
N SER A 44 -7.59 -3.35 -12.83
CA SER A 44 -8.90 -3.13 -13.44
C SER A 44 -9.60 -4.42 -13.85
N MET A 45 -10.94 -4.36 -13.98
CA MET A 45 -11.72 -5.48 -14.48
C MET A 45 -11.47 -5.70 -15.98
N PRO A 46 -11.29 -6.95 -16.43
CA PRO A 46 -11.19 -7.25 -17.85
C PRO A 46 -12.54 -7.08 -18.54
N ALA A 47 -12.52 -6.69 -19.80
CA ALA A 47 -13.72 -6.48 -20.61
C ALA A 47 -14.58 -7.75 -20.86
N GLY A 48 -14.07 -8.94 -20.49
CA GLY A 48 -14.74 -10.23 -20.76
C GLY A 48 -15.28 -10.93 -19.50
N CYS A 49 -15.31 -10.25 -18.35
CA CYS A 49 -15.86 -10.85 -17.14
C CYS A 49 -17.40 -10.89 -17.21
N ALA A 50 -17.98 -12.09 -17.07
CA ALA A 50 -19.42 -12.24 -17.04
C ALA A 50 -20.02 -11.58 -15.80
N PRO A 51 -21.11 -10.81 -15.92
CA PRO A 51 -21.77 -10.22 -14.77
C PRO A 51 -22.32 -11.31 -13.83
N PRO A 52 -22.37 -11.05 -12.50
CA PRO A 52 -22.98 -11.97 -11.56
C PRO A 52 -24.43 -12.31 -11.94
N ALA A 53 -24.75 -13.60 -11.88
CA ALA A 53 -26.13 -14.05 -12.10
C ALA A 53 -27.01 -13.63 -10.92
N TRP A 54 -28.15 -13.04 -11.22
CA TRP A 54 -29.11 -12.62 -10.20
C TRP A 54 -29.80 -13.85 -9.58
N PRO A 55 -29.71 -14.08 -8.28
CA PRO A 55 -30.42 -15.18 -7.63
C PRO A 55 -31.94 -15.05 -7.87
N SER A 56 -32.56 -16.10 -8.40
CA SER A 56 -33.97 -16.06 -8.85
C SER A 56 -34.94 -15.67 -7.72
N GLY A 57 -34.68 -16.07 -6.49
CA GLY A 57 -35.46 -15.67 -5.33
C GLY A 57 -35.41 -14.17 -5.08
N GLU A 58 -34.23 -13.58 -5.13
CA GLU A 58 -34.03 -12.15 -4.91
C GLU A 58 -34.58 -11.33 -6.06
N LYS A 59 -34.42 -11.82 -7.29
CA LYS A 59 -35.00 -11.16 -8.48
C LYS A 59 -36.49 -11.08 -8.42
N ARG A 60 -37.19 -12.16 -8.03
CA ARG A 60 -38.67 -12.16 -7.86
C ARG A 60 -39.15 -11.21 -6.77
N ARG A 61 -38.34 -11.00 -5.71
CA ARG A 61 -38.65 -10.05 -4.63
C ARG A 61 -38.30 -8.59 -4.99
N GLY A 62 -37.71 -8.37 -6.14
CA GLY A 62 -37.24 -7.05 -6.52
C GLY A 62 -36.12 -6.51 -5.66
N ALA A 63 -35.34 -7.41 -5.06
CA ALA A 63 -34.22 -7.02 -4.21
C ALA A 63 -33.16 -6.24 -5.02
N GLN A 64 -32.84 -5.05 -4.59
CA GLN A 64 -31.85 -4.16 -5.23
C GLN A 64 -30.93 -3.60 -4.16
N GLY A 65 -29.73 -3.24 -4.54
CA GLY A 65 -28.77 -2.65 -3.61
C GLY A 65 -27.36 -2.63 -4.15
N ARG A 66 -26.49 -1.98 -3.41
CA ARG A 66 -25.06 -1.92 -3.71
C ARG A 66 -24.28 -2.73 -2.73
N VAL A 67 -23.52 -3.70 -3.23
CA VAL A 67 -22.50 -4.42 -2.46
C VAL A 67 -21.13 -3.81 -2.75
N THR A 68 -20.27 -3.72 -1.75
CA THR A 68 -18.88 -3.34 -1.96
C THR A 68 -18.00 -4.51 -1.57
N LEU A 69 -17.18 -4.93 -2.51
CA LEU A 69 -16.29 -6.09 -2.41
C LEU A 69 -14.84 -5.65 -2.31
N HIS A 70 -14.06 -6.43 -1.61
CA HIS A 70 -12.61 -6.33 -1.56
C HIS A 70 -12.01 -7.58 -2.17
N PHE A 71 -11.08 -7.39 -3.10
CA PHE A 71 -10.33 -8.48 -3.73
C PHE A 71 -8.84 -8.27 -3.54
N THR A 72 -8.12 -9.37 -3.29
CA THR A 72 -6.66 -9.41 -3.43
C THR A 72 -6.35 -10.00 -4.80
N VAL A 73 -5.89 -9.16 -5.73
CA VAL A 73 -5.52 -9.54 -7.09
C VAL A 73 -4.03 -9.79 -7.15
N GLN A 74 -3.64 -10.99 -7.57
CA GLN A 74 -2.25 -11.40 -7.73
C GLN A 74 -1.63 -10.83 -9.01
N ALA A 75 -0.31 -10.91 -9.13
CA ALA A 75 0.42 -10.44 -10.31
C ALA A 75 0.01 -11.15 -11.62
N ASP A 76 -0.57 -12.34 -11.54
CA ASP A 76 -1.14 -13.09 -12.68
C ASP A 76 -2.60 -12.69 -12.99
N GLY A 77 -3.18 -11.76 -12.24
CA GLY A 77 -4.55 -11.30 -12.38
C GLY A 77 -5.60 -12.16 -11.66
N LYS A 78 -5.22 -13.27 -11.06
CA LYS A 78 -6.16 -14.12 -10.30
C LYS A 78 -6.47 -13.52 -8.93
N VAL A 79 -7.69 -13.77 -8.46
CA VAL A 79 -8.12 -13.38 -7.13
C VAL A 79 -7.72 -14.45 -6.13
N SER A 80 -6.93 -14.08 -5.12
CA SER A 80 -6.54 -14.96 -4.02
C SER A 80 -7.44 -14.83 -2.80
N GLU A 81 -8.11 -13.68 -2.66
CA GLU A 81 -9.02 -13.40 -1.56
C GLU A 81 -10.19 -12.53 -2.05
N ALA A 82 -11.40 -12.87 -1.62
CA ALA A 82 -12.61 -12.11 -1.92
C ALA A 82 -13.46 -11.94 -0.66
N ALA A 83 -13.79 -10.72 -0.30
CA ALA A 83 -14.59 -10.40 0.88
C ALA A 83 -15.63 -9.33 0.59
N VAL A 84 -16.78 -9.45 1.26
CA VAL A 84 -17.81 -8.40 1.28
C VAL A 84 -17.47 -7.42 2.40
N ILE A 85 -17.19 -6.17 2.07
CA ILE A 85 -16.87 -5.12 3.05
C ILE A 85 -18.07 -4.20 3.34
N ARG A 86 -19.05 -4.17 2.42
CA ARG A 86 -20.36 -3.53 2.64
C ARG A 86 -21.44 -4.33 1.95
N SER A 87 -22.42 -4.78 2.71
CA SER A 87 -23.57 -5.55 2.21
C SER A 87 -24.53 -4.66 1.40
N SER A 88 -25.17 -5.25 0.40
CA SER A 88 -26.32 -4.67 -0.31
C SER A 88 -27.60 -4.64 0.54
N GLY A 89 -27.62 -5.34 1.70
CA GLY A 89 -28.79 -5.62 2.50
C GLY A 89 -29.41 -7.00 2.23
N TYR A 90 -28.89 -7.71 1.24
CA TYR A 90 -29.36 -9.04 0.83
C TYR A 90 -28.18 -10.01 0.71
N PRO A 91 -27.98 -10.89 1.69
CA PRO A 91 -26.83 -11.80 1.70
C PRO A 91 -26.68 -12.64 0.44
N ALA A 92 -27.77 -13.08 -0.16
CA ALA A 92 -27.71 -13.87 -1.39
C ALA A 92 -27.20 -13.06 -2.61
N LEU A 93 -27.48 -11.76 -2.67
CA LEU A 93 -26.90 -10.86 -3.68
C LEU A 93 -25.41 -10.64 -3.44
N ASP A 94 -25.03 -10.47 -2.19
CA ASP A 94 -23.63 -10.25 -1.78
C ASP A 94 -22.75 -11.46 -2.13
N GLU A 95 -23.22 -12.67 -1.82
CA GLU A 95 -22.53 -13.92 -2.14
C GLU A 95 -22.44 -14.14 -3.65
N ALA A 96 -23.55 -13.92 -4.37
CA ALA A 96 -23.56 -14.05 -5.83
C ALA A 96 -22.56 -13.12 -6.51
N ALA A 97 -22.47 -11.87 -6.06
CA ALA A 97 -21.51 -10.91 -6.57
C ALA A 97 -20.06 -11.32 -6.25
N ARG A 98 -19.80 -11.67 -4.98
CA ARG A 98 -18.46 -12.10 -4.54
C ARG A 98 -17.98 -13.31 -5.34
N ASP A 99 -18.81 -14.36 -5.44
CA ASP A 99 -18.42 -15.64 -6.02
C ASP A 99 -18.25 -15.56 -7.54
N ALA A 100 -19.06 -14.75 -8.22
CA ALA A 100 -18.93 -14.56 -9.65
C ALA A 100 -17.69 -13.71 -10.00
N LEU A 101 -17.51 -12.58 -9.31
CA LEU A 101 -16.40 -11.66 -9.59
C LEU A 101 -15.05 -12.22 -9.14
N ALA A 102 -15.00 -13.08 -8.12
CA ALA A 102 -13.79 -13.77 -7.70
C ALA A 102 -13.22 -14.72 -8.75
N LYS A 103 -14.04 -15.18 -9.69
CA LYS A 103 -13.62 -16.08 -10.80
C LYS A 103 -13.05 -15.32 -12.00
N CYS A 104 -13.17 -14.01 -12.01
CA CYS A 104 -12.64 -13.19 -13.08
C CYS A 104 -11.13 -13.06 -13.01
N VAL A 105 -10.48 -12.99 -14.16
CA VAL A 105 -9.06 -12.67 -14.26
C VAL A 105 -8.93 -11.17 -14.48
N PHE A 106 -8.43 -10.47 -13.48
CA PHE A 106 -8.25 -9.03 -13.50
C PHE A 106 -6.99 -8.64 -14.27
N GLN A 107 -6.93 -7.41 -14.75
CA GLN A 107 -5.67 -6.78 -15.10
C GLN A 107 -4.96 -6.43 -13.79
N PRO A 108 -3.78 -7.02 -13.49
CA PRO A 108 -3.09 -6.74 -12.25
C PRO A 108 -2.58 -5.31 -12.21
N GLU A 109 -2.41 -4.80 -11.00
CA GLU A 109 -1.71 -3.52 -10.81
C GLU A 109 -0.26 -3.64 -11.28
N THR A 110 0.28 -2.60 -11.90
CA THR A 110 1.68 -2.56 -12.28
C THR A 110 2.41 -1.41 -11.59
N LEU A 111 3.65 -1.68 -11.19
CA LEU A 111 4.63 -0.68 -10.73
C LEU A 111 5.79 -0.67 -11.74
N ASP A 112 6.00 0.46 -12.40
CA ASP A 112 7.02 0.62 -13.44
C ASP A 112 6.93 -0.48 -14.51
N GLY A 113 5.69 -0.83 -14.91
CA GLY A 113 5.38 -1.86 -15.90
C GLY A 113 5.47 -3.30 -15.40
N LYS A 114 5.80 -3.54 -14.12
CA LYS A 114 5.87 -4.89 -13.53
C LYS A 114 4.59 -5.21 -12.77
N PRO A 115 3.92 -6.34 -13.08
CA PRO A 115 2.72 -6.75 -12.35
C PRO A 115 3.01 -7.02 -10.86
N VAL A 116 2.15 -6.52 -10.01
CA VAL A 116 2.24 -6.70 -8.55
C VAL A 116 0.90 -7.14 -7.96
N THR A 117 0.97 -7.81 -6.82
CA THR A 117 -0.23 -8.13 -6.04
C THR A 117 -0.77 -6.87 -5.41
N SER A 118 -2.07 -6.65 -5.53
CA SER A 118 -2.73 -5.46 -4.98
C SER A 118 -4.12 -5.74 -4.44
N LYS A 119 -4.61 -4.81 -3.63
CA LYS A 119 -5.98 -4.83 -3.09
C LYS A 119 -6.87 -3.92 -3.90
N VAL A 120 -8.01 -4.47 -4.33
CA VAL A 120 -9.01 -3.77 -5.16
C VAL A 120 -10.32 -3.67 -4.40
N ILE A 121 -10.87 -2.48 -4.30
CA ILE A 121 -12.22 -2.26 -3.78
C ILE A 121 -13.16 -2.04 -4.97
N MET A 122 -14.20 -2.85 -5.05
CA MET A 122 -15.14 -2.84 -6.18
C MET A 122 -16.58 -2.75 -5.69
N PRO A 123 -17.28 -1.65 -5.97
CA PRO A 123 -18.72 -1.58 -5.78
C PRO A 123 -19.43 -2.27 -6.94
N TYR A 124 -20.45 -3.07 -6.64
CA TYR A 124 -21.33 -3.67 -7.61
C TYR A 124 -22.79 -3.29 -7.31
N GLN A 125 -23.52 -2.85 -8.34
CA GLN A 125 -24.91 -2.40 -8.21
C GLN A 125 -25.87 -3.43 -8.79
N TRP A 126 -26.78 -3.89 -7.96
CA TRP A 126 -27.94 -4.67 -8.39
C TRP A 126 -29.10 -3.72 -8.64
N SER A 127 -29.48 -3.55 -9.90
CA SER A 127 -30.61 -2.69 -10.32
C SER A 127 -31.45 -3.40 -11.39
N ASN A 128 -32.76 -3.26 -11.29
CA ASN A 128 -33.70 -3.68 -12.33
C ASN A 128 -33.79 -2.54 -13.36
N GLU A 129 -33.01 -2.63 -14.42
CA GLU A 129 -33.19 -1.83 -15.63
C GLU A 129 -33.95 -2.63 -16.66
#